data_a60c808bd69dca081eba081790561e1a
#
_entry.id   a60c808bd69dca081eba081790561e1a
#
_cell.length_a   1.000
_cell.length_b   1.000
_cell.length_c   1.000
_cell.angle_alpha   90.00
_cell.angle_beta   90.00
_cell.angle_gamma   90.00
#
_symmetry.space_group_name_H-M   'P 1'
#
loop_
_entity.id
_entity.type
_entity.pdbx_description
1 polymer ?
#
loop_
_entity_poly.entity_id
_entity_poly.type
_entity_poly.pdbx_seq_one_letter_code
_entity_poly.pdbx_strand_id
1 'polypeptide(L)'
;MKSLLVLFSYHHKNTEKVAKVFAEVLDAQIKTPQQVNPEELQDYNLIGFGSGIYSAKHHKALLDLADRLPQVTNGKAFIFSTCGAPMKFMKLDKTYFSEYVAKSHSSLREKLQSKGYMIVDEFSCAGFNTNSMNKLWGEQIKVGLMLKTLNMRKSLL
;
A
#
# COMPACT_ATOMS: atom_id res chain seq x y z
N MET A 1 -0.41 13.12 14.65
CA MET A 1 -0.93 11.86 14.07
C MET A 1 0.22 10.87 13.95
N LYS A 2 0.07 9.70 14.51
CA LYS A 2 1.09 8.64 14.49
C LYS A 2 0.76 7.65 13.38
N SER A 3 1.66 7.50 12.40
CA SER A 3 1.46 6.65 11.22
C SER A 3 2.56 5.60 11.09
N LEU A 4 2.21 4.44 10.54
CA LEU A 4 3.12 3.34 10.29
C LEU A 4 2.88 2.79 8.88
N LEU A 5 3.94 2.39 8.20
CA LEU A 5 3.86 1.61 6.97
C LEU A 5 4.40 0.21 7.23
N VAL A 6 3.58 -0.77 6.96
CA VAL A 6 3.97 -2.19 7.00
C VAL A 6 4.17 -2.66 5.57
N LEU A 7 5.39 -3.01 5.26
CA LEU A 7 5.84 -3.20 3.89
C LEU A 7 6.55 -4.54 3.72
N PHE A 8 6.12 -5.32 2.74
CA PHE A 8 6.93 -6.40 2.19
C PHE A 8 7.38 -6.04 0.78
N SER A 9 8.68 -5.95 0.56
CA SER A 9 9.25 -5.69 -0.76
C SER A 9 10.29 -6.77 -1.09
N TYR A 10 10.07 -7.42 -2.21
CA TYR A 10 10.94 -8.45 -2.77
C TYR A 10 11.25 -8.06 -4.22
N HIS A 11 12.39 -8.43 -4.77
CA HIS A 11 12.82 -8.02 -6.11
C HIS A 11 12.69 -6.49 -6.37
N HIS A 12 13.67 -5.88 -6.96
CA HIS A 12 13.72 -4.48 -7.43
C HIS A 12 13.25 -3.38 -6.46
N LYS A 13 12.75 -3.72 -5.26
CA LYS A 13 12.34 -2.78 -4.20
C LYS A 13 11.36 -1.68 -4.66
N ASN A 14 10.51 -1.97 -5.62
CA ASN A 14 9.56 -0.99 -6.15
C ASN A 14 8.54 -0.54 -5.11
N THR A 15 8.01 -1.48 -4.34
CA THR A 15 7.08 -1.18 -3.25
C THR A 15 7.74 -0.30 -2.19
N GLU A 16 9.02 -0.52 -1.91
CA GLU A 16 9.80 0.30 -0.97
C GLU A 16 9.92 1.76 -1.46
N LYS A 17 10.11 1.98 -2.76
CA LYS A 17 10.14 3.33 -3.34
C LYS A 17 8.81 4.07 -3.15
N VAL A 18 7.71 3.39 -3.36
CA VAL A 18 6.35 3.92 -3.11
C VAL A 18 6.16 4.20 -1.62
N ALA A 19 6.55 3.27 -0.76
CA ALA A 19 6.42 3.42 0.68
C ALA A 19 7.22 4.61 1.22
N LYS A 20 8.41 4.88 0.68
CA LYS A 20 9.22 6.05 1.07
C LYS A 20 8.51 7.36 0.80
N VAL A 21 7.78 7.48 -0.30
CA VAL A 21 6.98 8.68 -0.59
C VAL A 21 5.86 8.85 0.43
N PHE A 22 5.13 7.78 0.73
CA PHE A 22 4.10 7.83 1.78
C PHE A 22 4.71 8.17 3.15
N ALA A 23 5.85 7.57 3.50
CA ALA A 23 6.52 7.81 4.76
C ALA A 23 6.94 9.27 4.93
N GLU A 24 7.47 9.88 3.87
CA GLU A 24 7.87 11.29 3.87
C GLU A 24 6.68 12.21 4.14
N VAL A 25 5.54 11.99 3.45
CA VAL A 25 4.35 12.86 3.58
C VAL A 25 3.60 12.63 4.89
N LEU A 26 3.58 11.40 5.38
CA LEU A 26 2.86 11.01 6.61
C LEU A 26 3.72 11.11 7.87
N ASP A 27 5.01 11.39 7.74
CA ASP A 27 5.98 11.28 8.84
C ASP A 27 5.88 9.90 9.52
N ALA A 28 5.89 8.86 8.70
CA ALA A 28 5.65 7.48 9.13
C ALA A 28 6.94 6.66 9.17
N GLN A 29 7.01 5.74 10.11
CA GLN A 29 8.02 4.69 10.12
C GLN A 29 7.66 3.60 9.10
N ILE A 30 8.66 2.91 8.58
CA ILE A 30 8.50 1.74 7.72
C ILE A 30 9.01 0.51 8.48
N LYS A 31 8.17 -0.51 8.59
CA LYS A 31 8.52 -1.81 9.18
C LYS A 31 8.12 -2.94 8.25
N THR A 32 8.87 -4.03 8.29
CA THR A 32 8.45 -5.28 7.63
C THR A 32 7.41 -6.01 8.49
N PRO A 33 6.63 -6.94 7.91
CA PRO A 33 5.67 -7.73 8.70
C PRO A 33 6.33 -8.49 9.87
N GLN A 34 7.59 -8.89 9.72
CA GLN A 34 8.35 -9.59 10.75
C GLN A 34 8.80 -8.68 11.91
N GLN A 35 8.97 -7.38 11.64
CA GLN A 35 9.38 -6.38 12.63
C GLN A 35 8.20 -5.84 13.45
N VAL A 36 6.99 -6.16 13.06
CA VAL A 36 5.77 -5.65 13.68
C VAL A 36 5.28 -6.64 14.74
N ASN A 37 5.07 -6.14 15.96
CA ASN A 37 4.24 -6.82 16.92
C ASN A 37 2.76 -6.46 16.64
N PRO A 38 1.88 -7.44 16.37
CA PRO A 38 0.48 -7.16 16.05
C PRO A 38 -0.24 -6.26 17.06
N GLU A 39 0.07 -6.40 18.33
CA GLU A 39 -0.54 -5.60 19.40
C GLU A 39 -0.16 -4.12 19.36
N GLU A 40 1.05 -3.78 18.90
CA GLU A 40 1.49 -2.38 18.82
C GLU A 40 0.78 -1.56 17.75
N LEU A 41 0.13 -2.21 16.78
CA LEU A 41 -0.58 -1.52 15.69
C LEU A 41 -1.76 -0.69 16.19
N GLN A 42 -2.29 -1.01 17.37
CA GLN A 42 -3.36 -0.25 18.01
C GLN A 42 -2.93 1.18 18.40
N ASP A 43 -1.64 1.41 18.53
CA ASP A 43 -1.08 2.71 18.93
C ASP A 43 -1.00 3.70 17.77
N TYR A 44 -1.29 3.27 16.56
CA TYR A 44 -1.19 4.10 15.36
C TYR A 44 -2.56 4.61 14.90
N ASN A 45 -2.58 5.87 14.48
CA ASN A 45 -3.80 6.50 13.93
C ASN A 45 -4.08 6.07 12.49
N LEU A 46 -3.03 5.79 11.73
CA LEU A 46 -3.11 5.37 10.34
C LEU A 46 -2.02 4.36 10.02
N ILE A 47 -2.40 3.27 9.39
CA ILE A 47 -1.45 2.24 8.98
C ILE A 47 -1.59 1.97 7.49
N GLY A 48 -0.48 2.06 6.76
CA GLY A 48 -0.41 1.63 5.36
C GLY A 48 0.12 0.20 5.27
N PHE A 49 -0.57 -0.64 4.52
CA PHE A 49 -0.14 -2.02 4.25
C PHE A 49 0.19 -2.16 2.76
N GLY A 50 1.39 -2.61 2.45
CA GLY A 50 1.82 -2.68 1.06
C GLY A 50 2.78 -3.82 0.72
N SER A 51 2.65 -4.30 -0.51
CA SER A 51 3.58 -5.24 -1.13
C SER A 51 3.45 -5.21 -2.65
N GLY A 52 4.33 -5.96 -3.34
CA GLY A 52 4.04 -6.40 -4.70
C GLY A 52 2.80 -7.30 -4.74
N ILE A 53 2.27 -7.51 -5.93
CA ILE A 53 1.18 -8.45 -6.16
C ILE A 53 1.74 -9.76 -6.70
N TYR A 54 1.39 -10.85 -6.02
CA TYR A 54 1.81 -12.23 -6.33
C TYR A 54 0.58 -13.10 -6.48
N SER A 55 0.40 -13.72 -7.65
CA SER A 55 -0.79 -14.53 -7.95
C SER A 55 -2.10 -13.81 -7.64
N ALA A 56 -2.21 -12.56 -8.09
CA ALA A 56 -3.36 -11.67 -7.89
C ALA A 56 -3.71 -11.39 -6.41
N LYS A 57 -2.72 -11.41 -5.52
CA LYS A 57 -2.87 -11.08 -4.09
C LYS A 57 -1.65 -10.35 -3.56
N HIS A 58 -1.79 -9.68 -2.44
CA HIS A 58 -0.65 -9.21 -1.66
C HIS A 58 0.21 -10.38 -1.17
N HIS A 59 1.45 -10.08 -0.83
CA HIS A 59 2.37 -11.11 -0.35
C HIS A 59 1.83 -11.80 0.90
N LYS A 60 2.07 -13.12 0.98
CA LYS A 60 1.63 -13.97 2.09
C LYS A 60 2.00 -13.40 3.48
N ALA A 61 3.19 -12.81 3.61
CA ALA A 61 3.63 -12.23 4.87
C ALA A 61 2.69 -11.14 5.40
N LEU A 62 2.12 -10.29 4.51
CA LEU A 62 1.11 -9.30 4.90
C LEU A 62 -0.22 -9.95 5.24
N LEU A 63 -0.65 -10.94 4.47
CA LEU A 63 -1.90 -11.65 4.73
C LEU A 63 -1.85 -12.40 6.07
N ASP A 64 -0.74 -13.06 6.35
CA ASP A 64 -0.53 -13.75 7.63
C ASP A 64 -0.50 -12.78 8.81
N LEU A 65 0.13 -11.61 8.65
CA LEU A 65 0.09 -10.57 9.66
C LEU A 65 -1.35 -10.10 9.91
N ALA A 66 -2.11 -9.83 8.85
CA ALA A 66 -3.51 -9.39 8.96
C ALA A 66 -4.36 -10.40 9.73
N ASP A 67 -4.13 -11.69 9.50
CA ASP A 67 -4.83 -12.76 10.24
C ASP A 67 -4.51 -12.75 11.74
N ARG A 68 -3.31 -12.31 12.13
CA ARG A 68 -2.87 -12.26 13.53
C ARG A 68 -3.18 -10.96 14.25
N LEU A 69 -3.73 -9.95 13.56
CA LEU A 69 -4.07 -8.68 14.19
C LEU A 69 -5.19 -8.85 15.21
N PRO A 70 -5.12 -8.13 16.35
CA PRO A 70 -6.22 -8.08 17.29
C PRO A 70 -7.38 -7.26 16.71
N GLN A 71 -8.58 -7.44 17.27
CA GLN A 71 -9.72 -6.59 16.95
C GLN A 71 -9.45 -5.16 17.44
N VAL A 72 -9.75 -4.19 16.59
CA VAL A 72 -9.61 -2.78 16.92
C VAL A 72 -10.92 -2.04 16.75
N THR A 73 -11.07 -0.93 17.46
CA THR A 73 -12.17 0.01 17.30
C THR A 73 -11.64 1.29 16.67
N ASN A 74 -12.26 1.73 15.57
CA ASN A 74 -11.87 2.94 14.84
C ASN A 74 -10.44 2.92 14.25
N GLY A 75 -9.91 1.74 13.97
CA GLY A 75 -8.65 1.62 13.24
C GLY A 75 -8.80 2.14 11.80
N LYS A 76 -7.79 2.85 11.32
CA LYS A 76 -7.75 3.35 9.94
C LYS A 76 -6.56 2.80 9.21
N ALA A 77 -6.79 2.28 8.02
CA ALA A 77 -5.74 1.71 7.19
C ALA A 77 -5.90 2.12 5.72
N PHE A 78 -4.82 2.12 4.99
CA PHE A 78 -4.83 2.17 3.54
C PHE A 78 -3.99 1.03 2.97
N ILE A 79 -4.29 0.66 1.74
CA ILE A 79 -3.65 -0.46 1.05
C ILE A 79 -2.92 0.09 -0.17
N PHE A 80 -1.69 -0.35 -0.37
CA PHE A 80 -0.95 -0.02 -1.59
C PHE A 80 -0.24 -1.25 -2.15
N SER A 81 -0.03 -1.21 -3.46
CA SER A 81 0.66 -2.30 -4.15
C SER A 81 1.45 -1.79 -5.34
N THR A 82 2.40 -2.60 -5.74
CA THR A 82 3.05 -2.49 -7.04
C THR A 82 2.81 -3.77 -7.82
N CYS A 83 2.52 -3.65 -9.11
CA CYS A 83 2.30 -4.80 -9.97
C CYS A 83 3.29 -4.80 -11.12
N GLY A 84 3.63 -6.00 -11.62
CA GLY A 84 4.52 -6.19 -12.76
C GLY A 84 3.84 -6.04 -14.12
N ALA A 85 2.61 -5.53 -14.17
CA ALA A 85 1.89 -5.36 -15.42
C ALA A 85 2.62 -4.40 -16.37
N PRO A 86 2.79 -4.75 -17.65
CA PRO A 86 3.39 -3.85 -18.61
C PRO A 86 2.56 -2.56 -18.72
N MET A 87 3.24 -1.41 -18.72
CA MET A 87 2.60 -0.09 -18.86
C MET A 87 1.62 0.00 -20.04
N LYS A 88 1.85 -0.79 -21.07
CA LYS A 88 1.00 -0.87 -22.26
C LYS A 88 -0.47 -1.24 -21.92
N PHE A 89 -0.67 -2.15 -20.96
CA PHE A 89 -2.01 -2.55 -20.53
C PHE A 89 -2.66 -1.51 -19.62
N MET A 90 -1.89 -0.74 -18.87
CA MET A 90 -2.40 0.28 -17.95
C MET A 90 -2.93 1.51 -18.69
N LYS A 91 -2.38 1.82 -19.88
CA LYS A 91 -2.81 2.96 -20.71
C LYS A 91 -4.02 2.66 -21.58
N LEU A 92 -4.25 1.39 -21.92
CA LEU A 92 -5.27 0.98 -22.89
C LEU A 92 -6.65 0.78 -22.27
N ASP A 93 -6.74 0.42 -21.00
CA ASP A 93 -8.03 0.18 -20.33
C ASP A 93 -7.95 0.47 -18.83
N LYS A 94 -8.40 1.67 -18.45
CA LYS A 94 -8.46 2.09 -17.04
C LYS A 94 -9.43 1.23 -16.22
N THR A 95 -10.48 0.73 -16.83
CA THR A 95 -11.48 -0.12 -16.16
C THR A 95 -10.88 -1.47 -15.81
N TYR A 96 -10.17 -2.09 -16.75
CA TYR A 96 -9.47 -3.35 -16.51
C TYR A 96 -8.46 -3.24 -15.36
N PHE A 97 -7.68 -2.16 -15.35
CA PHE A 97 -6.69 -1.93 -14.29
C PHE A 97 -7.36 -1.73 -12.92
N SER A 98 -8.45 -0.95 -12.87
CA SER A 98 -9.21 -0.74 -11.64
C SER A 98 -9.81 -2.03 -11.10
N GLU A 99 -10.35 -2.87 -11.96
CA GLU A 99 -10.88 -4.19 -11.59
C GLU A 99 -9.78 -5.13 -11.09
N TYR A 100 -8.63 -5.13 -11.78
CA TYR A 100 -7.47 -5.91 -11.37
C TYR A 100 -6.97 -5.49 -9.98
N VAL A 101 -6.86 -4.19 -9.72
CA VAL A 101 -6.46 -3.67 -8.40
C VAL A 101 -7.47 -4.06 -7.34
N ALA A 102 -8.75 -3.84 -7.59
CA ALA A 102 -9.81 -4.17 -6.64
C ALA A 102 -9.77 -5.66 -6.25
N LYS A 103 -9.60 -6.53 -7.23
CA LYS A 103 -9.46 -7.98 -7.02
C LYS A 103 -8.19 -8.34 -6.27
N SER A 104 -7.05 -7.74 -6.65
CA SER A 104 -5.75 -8.01 -6.02
C SER A 104 -5.68 -7.56 -4.57
N HIS A 105 -6.41 -6.51 -4.22
CA HIS A 105 -6.48 -6.00 -2.86
C HIS A 105 -7.53 -6.68 -1.99
N SER A 106 -8.45 -7.44 -2.58
CA SER A 106 -9.64 -7.97 -1.86
C SER A 106 -9.29 -8.82 -0.64
N SER A 107 -8.33 -9.73 -0.75
CA SER A 107 -7.95 -10.60 0.37
C SER A 107 -7.43 -9.81 1.57
N LEU A 108 -6.54 -8.84 1.34
CA LEU A 108 -6.00 -7.99 2.41
C LEU A 108 -7.09 -7.08 2.97
N ARG A 109 -7.89 -6.45 2.11
CA ARG A 109 -9.01 -5.58 2.51
C ARG A 109 -9.99 -6.31 3.42
N GLU A 110 -10.45 -7.48 3.02
CA GLU A 110 -11.40 -8.27 3.80
C GLU A 110 -10.84 -8.66 5.18
N LYS A 111 -9.59 -9.07 5.24
CA LYS A 111 -8.91 -9.40 6.50
C LYS A 111 -8.81 -8.19 7.43
N LEU A 112 -8.39 -7.04 6.92
CA LEU A 112 -8.28 -5.82 7.71
C LEU A 112 -9.64 -5.32 8.19
N GLN A 113 -10.65 -5.35 7.32
CA GLN A 113 -12.02 -4.99 7.69
C GLN A 113 -12.59 -5.93 8.75
N SER A 114 -12.31 -7.21 8.68
CA SER A 114 -12.75 -8.19 9.71
C SER A 114 -12.11 -7.91 11.08
N LYS A 115 -10.99 -7.21 11.12
CA LYS A 115 -10.30 -6.81 12.36
C LYS A 115 -10.71 -5.42 12.86
N GLY A 116 -11.66 -4.75 12.20
CA GLY A 116 -12.19 -3.45 12.60
C GLY A 116 -11.51 -2.25 11.95
N TYR A 117 -10.65 -2.47 10.96
CA TYR A 117 -10.04 -1.36 10.21
C TYR A 117 -10.97 -0.83 9.13
N MET A 118 -11.13 0.49 9.09
CA MET A 118 -11.72 1.19 7.97
C MET A 118 -10.65 1.46 6.92
N ILE A 119 -10.87 1.00 5.70
CA ILE A 119 -9.95 1.24 4.58
C ILE A 119 -10.26 2.62 4.01
N VAL A 120 -9.37 3.58 4.28
CA VAL A 120 -9.57 4.99 3.88
C VAL A 120 -9.18 5.25 2.44
N ASP A 121 -8.24 4.48 1.89
CA ASP A 121 -7.85 4.56 0.48
C ASP A 121 -7.10 3.31 0.02
N GLU A 122 -7.01 3.14 -1.30
CA GLU A 122 -6.26 2.08 -1.94
C GLU A 122 -5.49 2.64 -3.12
N PHE A 123 -4.25 2.21 -3.28
CA PHE A 123 -3.36 2.67 -4.32
C PHE A 123 -2.62 1.51 -4.98
N SER A 124 -2.47 1.57 -6.29
CA SER A 124 -1.60 0.66 -7.03
C SER A 124 -0.88 1.35 -8.16
N CYS A 125 0.34 0.95 -8.41
CA CYS A 125 1.10 1.38 -9.58
C CYS A 125 1.88 0.21 -10.19
N ALA A 126 2.29 0.38 -11.47
CA ALA A 126 3.18 -0.56 -12.10
C ALA A 126 4.58 -0.49 -11.49
N GLY A 127 5.18 -1.64 -11.27
CA GLY A 127 6.58 -1.73 -10.89
C GLY A 127 7.47 -1.24 -12.02
N PHE A 128 8.55 -0.56 -11.65
CA PHE A 128 9.50 -0.01 -12.60
C PHE A 128 10.47 -1.07 -13.11
N ASN A 129 10.54 -1.26 -14.42
CA ASN A 129 11.72 -1.85 -15.03
C ASN A 129 12.83 -0.80 -15.12
N THR A 130 14.07 -1.22 -14.91
CA THR A 130 15.26 -0.43 -14.66
C THR A 130 15.77 0.45 -15.80
N ASN A 131 14.99 0.74 -16.83
CA ASN A 131 15.42 1.51 -18.00
C ASN A 131 15.15 3.02 -17.86
N SER A 132 16.02 3.81 -18.44
CA SER A 132 16.13 5.28 -18.35
C SER A 132 14.86 6.10 -18.68
N MET A 133 13.86 5.51 -19.32
CA MET A 133 12.55 6.16 -19.54
C MET A 133 11.72 6.33 -18.26
N ASN A 134 12.14 5.71 -17.17
CA ASN A 134 11.37 5.64 -15.95
C ASN A 134 11.56 6.85 -15.02
N LYS A 135 12.54 7.73 -15.30
CA LYS A 135 12.82 8.86 -14.41
C LYS A 135 11.71 9.90 -14.40
N LEU A 136 11.20 10.26 -15.58
CA LEU A 136 10.06 11.19 -15.73
C LEU A 136 8.76 10.59 -15.18
N TRP A 137 8.57 9.31 -15.40
CA TRP A 137 7.39 8.60 -14.91
C TRP A 137 7.41 8.44 -13.39
N GLY A 138 8.60 8.16 -12.83
CA GLY A 138 8.82 8.12 -11.40
C GLY A 138 8.48 9.44 -10.70
N GLU A 139 8.84 10.58 -11.29
CA GLU A 139 8.49 11.90 -10.74
C GLU A 139 6.97 12.18 -10.80
N GLN A 140 6.32 11.83 -11.89
CA GLN A 140 4.86 11.99 -12.02
C GLN A 140 4.10 11.13 -11.01
N ILE A 141 4.52 9.89 -10.80
CA ILE A 141 3.93 9.02 -9.77
C ILE A 141 4.20 9.59 -8.38
N LYS A 142 5.41 10.07 -8.12
CA LYS A 142 5.75 10.69 -6.84
C LYS A 142 4.82 11.85 -6.53
N VAL A 143 4.60 12.75 -7.49
CA VAL A 143 3.68 13.89 -7.33
C VAL A 143 2.25 13.41 -7.09
N GLY A 144 1.78 12.45 -7.88
CA GLY A 144 0.43 11.88 -7.72
C GLY A 144 0.23 11.22 -6.35
N LEU A 145 1.22 10.47 -5.88
CA LEU A 145 1.23 9.87 -4.55
C LEU A 145 1.22 10.91 -3.44
N MET A 146 2.05 11.94 -3.57
CA MET A 146 2.11 13.03 -2.58
C MET A 146 0.76 13.73 -2.47
N LEU A 147 0.11 14.05 -3.59
CA LEU A 147 -1.21 14.69 -3.60
C LEU A 147 -2.28 13.79 -2.96
N LYS A 148 -2.29 12.52 -3.31
CA LYS A 148 -3.23 11.54 -2.73
C LYS A 148 -3.03 11.39 -1.23
N THR A 149 -1.79 11.31 -0.79
CA THR A 149 -1.42 11.18 0.63
C THR A 149 -1.80 12.42 1.43
N LEU A 150 -1.56 13.61 0.85
CA LEU A 150 -1.99 14.87 1.46
C LEU A 150 -3.51 14.93 1.62
N ASN A 151 -4.25 14.47 0.62
CA ASN A 151 -5.71 14.39 0.70
C ASN A 151 -6.17 13.41 1.77
N MET A 152 -5.56 12.24 1.87
CA MET A 152 -5.81 11.30 2.98
C MET A 152 -5.56 11.95 4.33
N ARG A 153 -4.43 12.62 4.50
CA ARG A 153 -4.09 13.31 5.76
C ARG A 153 -5.13 14.35 6.14
N LYS A 154 -5.59 15.15 5.18
CA LYS A 154 -6.64 16.15 5.40
C LYS A 154 -7.97 15.52 5.82
N SER A 155 -8.34 14.39 5.23
CA SER A 155 -9.59 13.70 5.57
C SER A 155 -9.58 13.07 6.96
N LEU A 156 -8.41 12.93 7.59
CA LEU A 156 -8.24 12.35 8.92
C LEU A 156 -8.22 13.40 10.04
N LEU A 157 -8.10 14.66 9.66
CA LEU A 157 -8.14 15.79 10.58
C LEU A 157 -9.59 16.24 10.77
#